data_cf599745e3dc087d08aae70c555bda63
#
_entry.id   cf599745e3dc087d08aae70c555bda63
#
_cell.length_a   1.000
_cell.length_b   1.000
_cell.length_c   1.000
_cell.angle_alpha   90.00
_cell.angle_beta   90.00
_cell.angle_gamma   90.00
#
_symmetry.space_group_name_H-M   'P 1'
#
loop_
_entity.id
_entity.type
_entity.pdbx_description
1 polymer ?
#
loop_
_entity_poly.entity_id
_entity_poly.type
_entity_poly.pdbx_seq_one_letter_code
_entity_poly.pdbx_strand_id
1 'polypeptide(L)'
;MELAPSGFEQVDGHDFVEFALYGAPGELPDLPQGAALVAGTAVQVSTSHVGDDWADRWREFHKPVQVGRLYVRPPWSEPLDDSIDIVIDPAQAFGTGSHPTTRLSLELLLEVTPAGPLVDLGCGSGVLAIAAAKLGFGPITALDNDSAAIEATLDNARANGVTLERVERHDLRTEAAPVAPVMTANLMRPLLLRVADLLPDGAETLIASGLLEGEEEEVAAAFASLRERRRIRLQGWSALLLTLP
;
A
#
# COMPACT_ATOMS: atom_id res chain seq x y z
N MET A 1 -14.22 -18.47 -6.72
CA MET A 1 -15.31 -17.67 -6.14
C MET A 1 -14.62 -16.43 -5.61
N GLU A 2 -14.72 -15.33 -6.32
CA GLU A 2 -14.21 -14.04 -5.86
C GLU A 2 -15.13 -13.57 -4.75
N LEU A 3 -14.58 -13.45 -3.54
CA LEU A 3 -15.20 -12.71 -2.46
C LEU A 3 -14.82 -11.25 -2.73
N ALA A 4 -15.79 -10.39 -3.00
CA ALA A 4 -15.61 -8.95 -3.09
C ALA A 4 -16.25 -8.29 -1.85
N PRO A 5 -15.63 -8.40 -0.67
CA PRO A 5 -16.18 -7.82 0.54
C PRO A 5 -15.99 -6.30 0.54
N SER A 6 -16.94 -5.58 1.09
CA SER A 6 -16.83 -4.16 1.36
C SER A 6 -15.78 -3.82 2.42
N GLY A 7 -15.30 -4.82 3.16
CA GLY A 7 -14.23 -4.71 4.13
C GLY A 7 -13.66 -6.08 4.52
N PHE A 8 -12.38 -6.08 4.87
CA PHE A 8 -11.65 -7.27 5.33
C PHE A 8 -10.80 -6.90 6.54
N GLU A 9 -10.83 -7.74 7.56
CA GLU A 9 -10.01 -7.60 8.76
C GLU A 9 -9.37 -8.93 9.11
N GLN A 10 -8.12 -8.91 9.56
CA GLN A 10 -7.43 -10.05 10.15
C GLN A 10 -7.07 -9.71 11.59
N VAL A 11 -7.45 -10.59 12.50
CA VAL A 11 -7.10 -10.50 13.92
C VAL A 11 -6.30 -11.74 14.30
N ASP A 12 -5.06 -11.54 14.71
CA ASP A 12 -4.18 -12.59 15.17
C ASP A 12 -4.39 -12.83 16.68
N GLY A 13 -4.98 -14.00 17.03
CA GLY A 13 -5.07 -14.48 18.40
C GLY A 13 -3.86 -15.35 18.77
N HIS A 14 -3.76 -15.78 20.03
CA HIS A 14 -2.63 -16.58 20.50
C HIS A 14 -2.56 -17.98 19.83
N ASP A 15 -3.71 -18.58 19.52
CA ASP A 15 -3.82 -19.93 18.92
C ASP A 15 -4.73 -19.96 17.68
N PHE A 16 -5.16 -18.82 17.17
CA PHE A 16 -6.04 -18.74 16.00
C PHE A 16 -5.80 -17.44 15.23
N VAL A 17 -6.19 -17.44 13.95
CA VAL A 17 -6.31 -16.24 13.13
C VAL A 17 -7.78 -16.11 12.75
N GLU A 18 -8.36 -14.96 13.02
CA GLU A 18 -9.71 -14.61 12.63
C GLU A 18 -9.70 -13.73 11.39
N PHE A 19 -10.52 -14.08 10.41
CA PHE A 19 -10.77 -13.28 9.22
C PHE A 19 -12.20 -12.80 9.25
N ALA A 20 -12.42 -11.51 9.42
CA ALA A 20 -13.73 -10.88 9.32
C ALA A 20 -13.94 -10.29 7.93
N LEU A 21 -15.06 -10.64 7.30
CA LEU A 21 -15.47 -10.11 6.01
C LEU A 21 -16.76 -9.31 6.23
N TYR A 22 -16.75 -8.06 5.77
CA TYR A 22 -17.87 -7.15 5.92
C TYR A 22 -18.51 -6.87 4.56
N GLY A 23 -19.84 -6.78 4.52
CA GLY A 23 -20.58 -6.42 3.32
C GLY A 23 -22.03 -6.05 3.67
N ALA A 24 -22.69 -5.32 2.78
CA ALA A 24 -24.09 -5.02 2.92
C ALA A 24 -24.94 -6.30 2.84
N PRO A 25 -26.19 -6.29 3.31
CA PRO A 25 -27.10 -7.44 3.18
C PRO A 25 -27.20 -7.89 1.72
N GLY A 26 -26.80 -9.13 1.45
CA GLY A 26 -26.79 -9.72 0.10
C GLY A 26 -25.48 -9.57 -0.70
N GLU A 27 -24.50 -8.84 -0.23
CA GLU A 27 -23.17 -8.75 -0.85
C GLU A 27 -22.23 -9.91 -0.46
N LEU A 28 -22.40 -10.44 0.75
CA LEU A 28 -21.62 -11.58 1.20
C LEU A 28 -22.28 -12.90 0.77
N PRO A 29 -21.50 -13.90 0.38
CA PRO A 29 -22.04 -15.22 0.08
C PRO A 29 -22.68 -15.85 1.34
N ASP A 30 -23.75 -16.60 1.12
CA ASP A 30 -24.39 -17.38 2.17
C ASP A 30 -23.45 -18.54 2.55
N LEU A 31 -22.66 -18.35 3.63
CA LEU A 31 -21.73 -19.34 4.12
C LEU A 31 -22.41 -20.21 5.22
N PRO A 32 -22.25 -21.53 5.16
CA PRO A 32 -22.78 -22.39 6.21
C PRO A 32 -22.13 -22.03 7.56
N GLN A 33 -22.96 -21.77 8.55
CA GLN A 33 -22.47 -21.55 9.93
C GLN A 33 -21.95 -22.86 10.54
N GLY A 34 -20.88 -22.75 11.33
CA GLY A 34 -20.28 -23.86 12.04
C GLY A 34 -18.89 -24.23 11.55
N ALA A 35 -18.45 -25.44 11.91
CA ALA A 35 -17.13 -25.94 11.52
C ALA A 35 -17.12 -26.33 10.03
N ALA A 36 -16.12 -25.85 9.31
CA ALA A 36 -15.88 -26.16 7.90
C ALA A 36 -14.40 -26.51 7.66
N LEU A 37 -14.12 -27.18 6.54
CA LEU A 37 -12.75 -27.43 6.09
C LEU A 37 -12.50 -26.58 4.83
N VAL A 38 -11.54 -25.66 4.92
CA VAL A 38 -11.10 -24.83 3.79
C VAL A 38 -9.66 -25.19 3.47
N ALA A 39 -9.42 -25.73 2.28
CA ALA A 39 -8.10 -26.20 1.83
C ALA A 39 -7.40 -27.14 2.83
N GLY A 40 -8.16 -27.98 3.55
CA GLY A 40 -7.65 -28.92 4.56
C GLY A 40 -7.45 -28.31 5.96
N THR A 41 -7.71 -27.04 6.16
CA THR A 41 -7.64 -26.36 7.45
C THR A 41 -9.04 -26.29 8.07
N ALA A 42 -9.17 -26.69 9.34
CA ALA A 42 -10.42 -26.54 10.09
C ALA A 42 -10.66 -25.06 10.39
N VAL A 43 -11.81 -24.55 9.97
CA VAL A 43 -12.23 -23.17 10.23
C VAL A 43 -13.61 -23.17 10.89
N GLN A 44 -13.83 -22.21 11.78
CA GLN A 44 -15.14 -21.91 12.34
C GLN A 44 -15.73 -20.72 11.58
N VAL A 45 -16.89 -20.93 10.97
CA VAL A 45 -17.62 -19.88 10.27
C VAL A 45 -18.78 -19.40 11.13
N SER A 46 -18.85 -18.11 11.39
CA SER A 46 -19.98 -17.46 12.04
C SER A 46 -20.39 -16.21 11.29
N THR A 47 -21.68 -15.93 11.26
CA THR A 47 -22.21 -14.67 10.73
C THR A 47 -22.94 -13.95 11.86
N SER A 48 -22.72 -12.65 11.95
CA SER A 48 -23.41 -11.79 12.89
C SER A 48 -23.86 -10.50 12.22
N HIS A 49 -24.98 -9.95 12.65
CA HIS A 49 -25.33 -8.58 12.30
C HIS A 49 -24.39 -7.64 13.06
N VAL A 50 -23.66 -6.82 12.34
CA VAL A 50 -22.89 -5.72 12.92
C VAL A 50 -23.88 -4.59 13.17
N GLY A 51 -23.96 -4.13 14.43
CA GLY A 51 -24.86 -3.03 14.82
C GLY A 51 -24.53 -1.71 14.16
N ASP A 52 -25.37 -0.70 14.32
CA ASP A 52 -25.22 0.65 13.74
C ASP A 52 -23.93 1.37 14.22
N ASP A 53 -23.27 0.83 15.26
CA ASP A 53 -21.96 1.29 15.74
C ASP A 53 -20.75 0.81 14.90
N TRP A 54 -21.01 0.04 13.82
CA TRP A 54 -19.95 -0.45 12.93
C TRP A 54 -19.14 0.70 12.32
N ALA A 55 -19.81 1.74 11.86
CA ALA A 55 -19.13 2.91 11.27
C ALA A 55 -18.19 3.60 12.27
N ASP A 56 -18.56 3.64 13.54
CA ASP A 56 -17.75 4.26 14.59
C ASP A 56 -16.56 3.35 14.95
N ARG A 57 -16.78 2.05 15.09
CA ARG A 57 -15.70 1.07 15.30
C ARG A 57 -14.73 1.06 14.12
N TRP A 58 -15.22 1.08 12.89
CA TRP A 58 -14.38 1.14 11.70
C TRP A 58 -13.50 2.41 11.68
N ARG A 59 -14.05 3.56 12.10
CA ARG A 59 -13.29 4.80 12.28
C ARG A 59 -12.23 4.71 13.37
N GLU A 60 -12.49 3.96 14.44
CA GLU A 60 -11.52 3.74 15.52
C GLU A 60 -10.30 2.94 15.08
N PHE A 61 -10.44 2.04 14.10
CA PHE A 61 -9.33 1.29 13.52
C PHE A 61 -8.43 2.14 12.64
N HIS A 62 -9.00 3.09 11.90
CA HIS A 62 -8.27 3.94 10.97
C HIS A 62 -7.80 5.22 11.65
N LYS A 63 -6.74 5.09 12.47
CA LYS A 63 -6.12 6.23 13.15
C LYS A 63 -5.09 6.92 12.27
N PRO A 64 -4.92 8.24 12.42
CA PRO A 64 -3.83 8.96 11.78
C PRO A 64 -2.46 8.38 12.14
N VAL A 65 -1.53 8.47 11.18
CA VAL A 65 -0.15 8.01 11.32
C VAL A 65 0.79 9.14 10.96
N GLN A 66 1.74 9.42 11.84
CA GLN A 66 2.81 10.37 11.58
C GLN A 66 4.11 9.64 11.21
N VAL A 67 4.73 10.05 10.10
CA VAL A 67 6.04 9.58 9.66
C VAL A 67 6.90 10.82 9.37
N GLY A 68 7.80 11.14 10.28
CA GLY A 68 8.54 12.41 10.21
C GLY A 68 7.61 13.62 10.12
N ARG A 69 7.72 14.39 9.03
CA ARG A 69 6.85 15.54 8.75
C ARG A 69 5.57 15.21 7.99
N LEU A 70 5.40 13.96 7.55
CA LEU A 70 4.18 13.50 6.90
C LEU A 70 3.15 13.07 7.92
N TYR A 71 1.91 13.49 7.75
CA TYR A 71 0.77 13.10 8.57
C TYR A 71 -0.32 12.53 7.69
N VAL A 72 -0.46 11.19 7.71
CA VAL A 72 -1.46 10.46 6.92
C VAL A 72 -2.67 10.22 7.80
N ARG A 73 -3.82 10.68 7.36
CA ARG A 73 -5.07 10.58 8.13
C ARG A 73 -6.29 10.26 7.26
N PRO A 74 -7.30 9.63 7.84
CA PRO A 74 -8.59 9.51 7.18
C PRO A 74 -9.33 10.87 7.14
N PRO A 75 -10.35 11.04 6.27
CA PRO A 75 -11.07 12.31 6.09
C PRO A 75 -11.74 12.87 7.35
N TRP A 76 -12.12 12.00 8.29
CA TRP A 76 -12.78 12.38 9.54
C TRP A 76 -11.85 12.80 10.67
N SER A 77 -10.55 12.69 10.48
CA SER A 77 -9.57 13.12 11.49
C SER A 77 -9.13 14.56 11.22
N GLU A 78 -8.84 15.30 12.28
CA GLU A 78 -8.33 16.65 12.15
C GLU A 78 -6.88 16.69 11.64
N PRO A 79 -6.50 17.69 10.86
CA PRO A 79 -5.10 17.89 10.46
C PRO A 79 -4.21 18.16 11.68
N LEU A 80 -2.91 17.90 11.52
CA LEU A 80 -1.90 18.19 12.51
C LEU A 80 -1.09 19.42 12.07
N ASP A 81 -1.00 20.43 12.92
CA ASP A 81 -0.21 21.63 12.65
C ASP A 81 1.27 21.28 12.38
N ASP A 82 1.91 22.09 11.56
CA ASP A 82 3.33 21.95 11.17
C ASP A 82 3.67 20.61 10.48
N SER A 83 2.68 19.93 9.92
CA SER A 83 2.87 18.69 9.16
C SER A 83 2.46 18.83 7.69
N ILE A 84 2.96 17.93 6.86
CA ILE A 84 2.45 17.72 5.50
C ILE A 84 1.25 16.77 5.61
N ASP A 85 0.06 17.36 5.54
CA ASP A 85 -1.21 16.65 5.69
C ASP A 85 -1.55 15.83 4.44
N ILE A 86 -1.83 14.54 4.61
CA ILE A 86 -2.19 13.59 3.56
C ILE A 86 -3.49 12.90 3.96
N VAL A 87 -4.55 13.19 3.22
CA VAL A 87 -5.88 12.62 3.46
C VAL A 87 -6.05 11.37 2.60
N ILE A 88 -6.28 10.22 3.22
CA ILE A 88 -6.53 8.95 2.53
C ILE A 88 -7.83 8.35 3.02
N ASP A 89 -8.75 8.09 2.12
CA ASP A 89 -9.97 7.33 2.44
C ASP A 89 -9.63 5.83 2.49
N PRO A 90 -9.75 5.19 3.65
CA PRO A 90 -9.39 3.79 3.80
C PRO A 90 -10.42 2.81 3.20
N ALA A 91 -11.60 3.29 2.78
CA ALA A 91 -12.69 2.42 2.30
C ALA A 91 -12.44 1.82 0.92
N GLN A 92 -11.46 2.31 0.14
CA GLN A 92 -11.42 2.05 -1.28
C GLN A 92 -10.23 1.20 -1.77
N ALA A 93 -9.10 1.16 -1.05
CA ALA A 93 -7.92 0.40 -1.49
C ALA A 93 -6.90 0.18 -0.36
N PHE A 94 -5.97 -0.77 -0.58
CA PHE A 94 -4.84 -0.99 0.31
C PHE A 94 -3.92 0.25 0.38
N GLY A 95 -3.29 0.47 1.55
CA GLY A 95 -2.33 1.56 1.72
C GLY A 95 -2.89 2.75 2.50
N THR A 96 -3.67 2.51 3.56
CA THR A 96 -4.23 3.56 4.45
C THR A 96 -3.19 4.36 5.24
N GLY A 97 -1.91 4.03 5.09
CA GLY A 97 -0.81 4.64 5.85
C GLY A 97 -0.48 3.90 7.16
N SER A 98 -1.38 3.12 7.73
CA SER A 98 -1.18 2.44 9.02
C SER A 98 -0.30 1.20 8.92
N HIS A 99 -0.31 0.51 7.76
CA HIS A 99 0.48 -0.70 7.56
C HIS A 99 1.99 -0.43 7.68
N PRO A 100 2.79 -1.29 8.34
CA PRO A 100 4.23 -1.10 8.50
C PRO A 100 4.97 -0.82 7.19
N THR A 101 4.65 -1.53 6.11
CA THR A 101 5.30 -1.36 4.80
C THR A 101 5.08 0.04 4.22
N THR A 102 3.89 0.60 4.36
CA THR A 102 3.58 1.96 3.91
C THR A 102 4.36 2.99 4.74
N ARG A 103 4.44 2.79 6.06
CA ARG A 103 5.23 3.66 6.96
C ARG A 103 6.70 3.64 6.59
N LEU A 104 7.27 2.46 6.35
CA LEU A 104 8.66 2.29 5.91
C LEU A 104 8.91 2.98 4.55
N SER A 105 7.99 2.83 3.59
CA SER A 105 8.10 3.50 2.29
C SER A 105 8.10 5.03 2.43
N LEU A 106 7.20 5.58 3.26
CA LEU A 106 7.13 7.02 3.54
C LEU A 106 8.38 7.53 4.26
N GLU A 107 8.94 6.74 5.21
CA GLU A 107 10.18 7.09 5.90
C GLU A 107 11.35 7.18 4.92
N LEU A 108 11.52 6.20 4.03
CA LEU A 108 12.57 6.24 3.01
C LEU A 108 12.34 7.33 1.98
N LEU A 109 11.09 7.64 1.63
CA LEU A 109 10.76 8.72 0.70
C LEU A 109 11.19 10.08 1.24
N LEU A 110 11.14 10.30 2.56
CA LEU A 110 11.64 11.52 3.20
C LEU A 110 13.16 11.70 3.10
N GLU A 111 13.91 10.63 2.85
CA GLU A 111 15.37 10.68 2.69
C GLU A 111 15.80 10.99 1.25
N VAL A 112 14.88 10.86 0.29
CA VAL A 112 15.17 11.17 -1.13
C VAL A 112 14.91 12.64 -1.39
N THR A 113 15.91 13.33 -1.93
CA THR A 113 15.74 14.71 -2.34
C THR A 113 14.79 14.80 -3.55
N PRO A 114 13.72 15.59 -3.49
CA PRO A 114 12.81 15.74 -4.62
C PRO A 114 13.53 16.30 -5.84
N ALA A 115 13.60 15.50 -6.90
CA ALA A 115 14.24 15.88 -8.15
C ALA A 115 13.56 15.17 -9.32
N GLY A 116 12.64 15.87 -10.02
CA GLY A 116 12.03 15.38 -11.25
C GLY A 116 10.97 14.29 -11.06
N PRO A 117 10.80 13.46 -12.11
CA PRO A 117 9.69 12.50 -12.19
C PRO A 117 9.80 11.37 -11.16
N LEU A 118 8.62 10.89 -10.72
CA LEU A 118 8.51 9.70 -9.89
C LEU A 118 7.43 8.75 -10.44
N VAL A 119 7.70 7.45 -10.37
CA VAL A 119 6.73 6.40 -10.67
C VAL A 119 6.41 5.60 -9.41
N ASP A 120 5.13 5.47 -9.08
CA ASP A 120 4.62 4.63 -7.99
C ASP A 120 4.03 3.34 -8.54
N LEU A 121 4.67 2.21 -8.24
CA LEU A 121 4.32 0.88 -8.74
C LEU A 121 3.45 0.13 -7.73
N GLY A 122 2.22 -0.19 -8.11
CA GLY A 122 1.21 -0.73 -7.21
C GLY A 122 0.70 0.35 -6.25
N CYS A 123 0.14 1.42 -6.81
CA CYS A 123 -0.19 2.63 -6.06
C CYS A 123 -1.28 2.46 -5.00
N GLY A 124 -2.17 1.47 -5.14
CA GLY A 124 -3.25 1.21 -4.20
C GLY A 124 -4.10 2.46 -3.93
N SER A 125 -4.08 2.97 -2.70
CA SER A 125 -4.75 4.21 -2.31
C SER A 125 -4.12 5.49 -2.87
N GLY A 126 -2.94 5.40 -3.49
CA GLY A 126 -2.15 6.53 -3.97
C GLY A 126 -1.33 7.25 -2.90
N VAL A 127 -1.25 6.72 -1.70
CA VAL A 127 -0.60 7.40 -0.56
C VAL A 127 0.86 7.80 -0.84
N LEU A 128 1.64 6.94 -1.50
CA LEU A 128 3.04 7.22 -1.84
C LEU A 128 3.15 8.27 -2.96
N ALA A 129 2.35 8.13 -4.01
CA ALA A 129 2.28 9.11 -5.09
C ALA A 129 1.86 10.51 -4.59
N ILE A 130 0.86 10.58 -3.71
CA ILE A 130 0.38 11.82 -3.10
C ILE A 130 1.43 12.42 -2.17
N ALA A 131 2.07 11.58 -1.34
CA ALA A 131 3.17 12.02 -0.48
C ALA A 131 4.31 12.60 -1.32
N ALA A 132 4.71 11.92 -2.39
CA ALA A 132 5.74 12.39 -3.31
C ALA A 132 5.38 13.74 -3.93
N ALA A 133 4.14 13.91 -4.41
CA ALA A 133 3.67 15.19 -4.96
C ALA A 133 3.78 16.33 -3.93
N LYS A 134 3.33 16.09 -2.70
CA LYS A 134 3.41 17.08 -1.62
C LYS A 134 4.82 17.38 -1.15
N LEU A 135 5.76 16.45 -1.35
CA LEU A 135 7.18 16.65 -1.10
C LEU A 135 7.89 17.43 -2.21
N GLY A 136 7.26 17.59 -3.38
CA GLY A 136 7.79 18.36 -4.50
C GLY A 136 8.38 17.52 -5.63
N PHE A 137 8.16 16.21 -5.66
CA PHE A 137 8.43 15.39 -6.84
C PHE A 137 7.41 15.71 -7.94
N GLY A 138 7.80 15.53 -9.17
CA GLY A 138 6.90 15.65 -10.33
C GLY A 138 7.62 15.74 -11.66
N PRO A 139 6.97 15.33 -12.76
CA PRO A 139 5.62 14.73 -12.81
C PRO A 139 5.56 13.33 -12.14
N ILE A 140 4.36 12.92 -11.70
CA ILE A 140 4.15 11.64 -11.02
C ILE A 140 3.24 10.74 -11.84
N THR A 141 3.68 9.49 -12.03
CA THR A 141 2.88 8.40 -12.60
C THR A 141 2.58 7.39 -11.51
N ALA A 142 1.31 7.06 -11.33
CA ALA A 142 0.84 6.04 -10.40
C ALA A 142 0.19 4.88 -11.17
N LEU A 143 0.60 3.65 -10.87
CA LEU A 143 0.22 2.47 -11.62
C LEU A 143 -0.33 1.39 -10.69
N ASP A 144 -1.43 0.75 -11.09
CA ASP A 144 -1.95 -0.44 -10.43
C ASP A 144 -2.67 -1.33 -11.44
N ASN A 145 -2.80 -2.62 -11.15
CA ASN A 145 -3.57 -3.53 -11.99
C ASN A 145 -5.06 -3.57 -11.62
N ASP A 146 -5.43 -3.04 -10.46
CA ASP A 146 -6.79 -2.98 -9.98
C ASP A 146 -7.44 -1.62 -10.33
N SER A 147 -8.59 -1.69 -11.01
CA SER A 147 -9.36 -0.48 -11.34
C SER A 147 -9.87 0.26 -10.08
N ALA A 148 -10.17 -0.46 -9.01
CA ALA A 148 -10.59 0.18 -7.75
C ALA A 148 -9.43 0.97 -7.12
N ALA A 149 -8.19 0.48 -7.20
CA ALA A 149 -7.01 1.22 -6.77
C ALA A 149 -6.79 2.49 -7.60
N ILE A 150 -7.01 2.42 -8.91
CA ILE A 150 -6.92 3.60 -9.78
C ILE A 150 -7.96 4.68 -9.39
N GLU A 151 -9.21 4.27 -9.17
CA GLU A 151 -10.28 5.18 -8.74
C GLU A 151 -9.94 5.79 -7.36
N ALA A 152 -9.52 4.96 -6.40
CA ALA A 152 -9.11 5.40 -5.07
C ALA A 152 -7.94 6.41 -5.14
N THR A 153 -6.92 6.14 -5.95
CA THR A 153 -5.78 7.06 -6.14
C THR A 153 -6.25 8.40 -6.68
N LEU A 154 -7.14 8.42 -7.68
CA LEU A 154 -7.67 9.65 -8.26
C LEU A 154 -8.51 10.45 -7.25
N ASP A 155 -9.35 9.77 -6.47
CA ASP A 155 -10.19 10.41 -5.47
C ASP A 155 -9.35 10.99 -4.34
N ASN A 156 -8.39 10.24 -3.84
CA ASN A 156 -7.47 10.69 -2.81
C ASN A 156 -6.57 11.84 -3.31
N ALA A 157 -6.09 11.80 -4.57
CA ALA A 157 -5.34 12.92 -5.16
C ALA A 157 -6.18 14.20 -5.18
N ARG A 158 -7.45 14.11 -5.59
CA ARG A 158 -8.39 15.25 -5.55
C ARG A 158 -8.62 15.78 -4.13
N ALA A 159 -8.83 14.90 -3.16
CA ALA A 159 -9.02 15.27 -1.75
C ALA A 159 -7.79 16.00 -1.17
N ASN A 160 -6.61 15.70 -1.70
CA ASN A 160 -5.34 16.34 -1.30
C ASN A 160 -4.97 17.57 -2.12
N GLY A 161 -5.73 17.94 -3.14
CA GLY A 161 -5.42 19.06 -4.04
C GLY A 161 -4.14 18.86 -4.85
N VAL A 162 -3.73 17.61 -5.10
CA VAL A 162 -2.56 17.29 -5.93
C VAL A 162 -2.99 16.80 -7.30
N THR A 163 -2.16 17.10 -8.32
CA THR A 163 -2.32 16.60 -9.68
C THR A 163 -1.25 15.56 -9.95
N LEU A 164 -1.66 14.35 -10.30
CA LEU A 164 -0.78 13.30 -10.80
C LEU A 164 -0.82 13.34 -12.33
N GLU A 165 0.34 13.24 -12.98
CA GLU A 165 0.44 13.30 -14.45
C GLU A 165 -0.31 12.15 -15.12
N ARG A 166 -0.14 10.94 -14.55
CA ARG A 166 -0.79 9.72 -15.04
C ARG A 166 -1.23 8.86 -13.85
N VAL A 167 -2.45 8.37 -13.90
CA VAL A 167 -2.96 7.32 -13.02
C VAL A 167 -3.63 6.31 -13.92
N GLU A 168 -3.03 5.15 -14.10
CA GLU A 168 -3.50 4.21 -15.11
C GLU A 168 -3.33 2.76 -14.69
N ARG A 169 -4.18 1.92 -15.28
CA ARG A 169 -4.11 0.49 -15.08
C ARG A 169 -2.90 -0.10 -15.79
N HIS A 170 -2.07 -0.87 -15.06
CA HIS A 170 -0.85 -1.46 -15.56
C HIS A 170 -0.56 -2.79 -14.85
N ASP A 171 -0.33 -3.86 -15.61
CA ASP A 171 -0.05 -5.18 -15.03
C ASP A 171 1.46 -5.46 -14.98
N LEU A 172 2.06 -5.15 -13.84
CA LEU A 172 3.49 -5.37 -13.56
C LEU A 172 3.94 -6.85 -13.66
N ARG A 173 3.03 -7.80 -13.75
CA ARG A 173 3.36 -9.22 -13.96
C ARG A 173 3.77 -9.51 -15.40
N THR A 174 3.27 -8.72 -16.33
CA THR A 174 3.40 -8.99 -17.78
C THR A 174 3.99 -7.83 -18.57
N GLU A 175 3.91 -6.61 -18.03
CA GLU A 175 4.31 -5.38 -18.70
C GLU A 175 5.51 -4.74 -18.01
N ALA A 176 6.44 -4.20 -18.79
CA ALA A 176 7.55 -3.41 -18.26
C ALA A 176 7.01 -2.08 -17.68
N ALA A 177 7.44 -1.74 -16.47
CA ALA A 177 7.09 -0.47 -15.86
C ALA A 177 7.73 0.71 -16.65
N PRO A 178 7.03 1.84 -16.79
CA PRO A 178 7.69 3.06 -17.23
C PRO A 178 8.74 3.47 -16.20
N VAL A 179 9.90 3.93 -16.69
CA VAL A 179 11.04 4.30 -15.84
C VAL A 179 11.00 5.78 -15.50
N ALA A 180 11.29 6.10 -14.26
CA ALA A 180 11.61 7.42 -13.80
C ALA A 180 12.90 7.38 -12.95
N PRO A 181 13.61 8.50 -12.78
CA PRO A 181 14.78 8.57 -11.89
C PRO A 181 14.46 8.08 -10.48
N VAL A 182 13.27 8.35 -9.97
CA VAL A 182 12.81 7.87 -8.67
C VAL A 182 11.60 6.98 -8.85
N MET A 183 11.64 5.81 -8.19
CA MET A 183 10.55 4.83 -8.22
C MET A 183 10.21 4.39 -6.80
N THR A 184 8.92 4.18 -6.54
CA THR A 184 8.40 3.55 -5.32
C THR A 184 7.69 2.26 -5.68
N ALA A 185 7.88 1.22 -4.88
CA ALA A 185 7.25 -0.08 -5.06
C ALA A 185 6.98 -0.73 -3.69
N ASN A 186 5.76 -0.60 -3.19
CA ASN A 186 5.31 -1.30 -1.99
C ASN A 186 4.55 -2.56 -2.41
N LEU A 187 5.28 -3.59 -2.76
CA LEU A 187 4.80 -4.80 -3.41
C LEU A 187 5.34 -6.04 -2.70
N MET A 188 4.62 -7.15 -2.77
CA MET A 188 5.15 -8.43 -2.29
C MET A 188 6.38 -8.87 -3.10
N ARG A 189 7.33 -9.57 -2.45
CA ARG A 189 8.57 -10.05 -3.04
C ARG A 189 8.44 -10.67 -4.45
N PRO A 190 7.50 -11.61 -4.74
CA PRO A 190 7.41 -12.20 -6.07
C PRO A 190 7.18 -11.17 -7.18
N LEU A 191 6.42 -10.12 -6.89
CA LEU A 191 6.15 -9.05 -7.85
C LEU A 191 7.33 -8.08 -7.96
N LEU A 192 8.05 -7.79 -6.87
CA LEU A 192 9.29 -7.02 -6.92
C LEU A 192 10.35 -7.70 -7.77
N LEU A 193 10.53 -9.02 -7.63
CA LEU A 193 11.44 -9.79 -8.48
C LEU A 193 11.02 -9.72 -9.95
N ARG A 194 9.73 -9.80 -10.21
CA ARG A 194 9.22 -9.66 -11.58
C ARG A 194 9.44 -8.26 -12.15
N VAL A 195 9.25 -7.23 -11.34
CA VAL A 195 9.58 -5.84 -11.73
C VAL A 195 11.06 -5.72 -12.06
N ALA A 196 11.94 -6.31 -11.26
CA ALA A 196 13.39 -6.30 -11.52
C ALA A 196 13.75 -6.94 -12.86
N ASP A 197 13.11 -8.08 -13.22
CA ASP A 197 13.32 -8.77 -14.51
C ASP A 197 12.90 -7.94 -15.73
N LEU A 198 11.92 -7.06 -15.54
CA LEU A 198 11.32 -6.25 -16.61
C LEU A 198 11.73 -4.79 -16.58
N LEU A 199 12.50 -4.37 -15.58
CA LEU A 199 12.85 -2.95 -15.38
C LEU A 199 13.84 -2.51 -16.48
N PRO A 200 13.47 -1.53 -17.32
CA PRO A 200 14.40 -0.94 -18.26
C PRO A 200 15.48 -0.09 -17.54
N ASP A 201 16.57 0.20 -18.23
CA ASP A 201 17.60 1.11 -17.72
C ASP A 201 17.04 2.52 -17.48
N GLY A 202 17.54 3.21 -16.45
CA GLY A 202 17.19 4.61 -16.18
C GLY A 202 16.62 4.90 -14.80
N ALA A 203 16.35 3.87 -13.98
CA ALA A 203 16.07 4.08 -12.57
C ALA A 203 17.35 4.45 -11.81
N GLU A 204 17.31 5.54 -11.05
CA GLU A 204 18.45 6.03 -10.25
C GLU A 204 18.23 5.74 -8.76
N THR A 205 16.99 5.73 -8.33
CA THR A 205 16.57 5.47 -6.95
C THR A 205 15.31 4.62 -6.95
N LEU A 206 15.31 3.55 -6.15
CA LEU A 206 14.15 2.71 -5.92
C LEU A 206 13.92 2.56 -4.41
N ILE A 207 12.71 2.83 -3.97
CA ILE A 207 12.20 2.45 -2.65
C ILE A 207 11.39 1.18 -2.83
N ALA A 208 11.94 0.04 -2.38
CA ALA A 208 11.29 -1.25 -2.43
C ALA A 208 10.82 -1.65 -1.02
N SER A 209 9.53 -1.87 -0.84
CA SER A 209 8.90 -2.28 0.42
C SER A 209 7.88 -3.39 0.19
N GLY A 210 7.22 -3.87 1.24
CA GLY A 210 6.34 -5.02 1.18
C GLY A 210 7.08 -6.35 1.36
N LEU A 211 8.29 -6.28 1.89
CA LEU A 211 9.17 -7.43 2.16
C LEU A 211 8.99 -7.92 3.60
N LEU A 212 8.97 -9.22 3.78
CA LEU A 212 9.19 -9.82 5.10
C LEU A 212 10.69 -9.77 5.46
N GLU A 213 11.00 -9.71 6.74
CA GLU A 213 12.38 -9.83 7.20
C GLU A 213 13.01 -11.12 6.70
N GLY A 214 14.18 -11.02 6.07
CA GLY A 214 14.90 -12.12 5.42
C GLY A 214 14.74 -12.19 3.90
N GLU A 215 13.83 -11.41 3.30
CA GLU A 215 13.64 -11.35 1.84
C GLU A 215 14.50 -10.27 1.16
N GLU A 216 15.17 -9.43 1.95
CA GLU A 216 15.85 -8.21 1.48
C GLU A 216 17.02 -8.51 0.55
N GLU A 217 17.81 -9.54 0.86
CA GLU A 217 19.02 -9.89 0.10
C GLU A 217 18.68 -10.32 -1.34
N GLU A 218 17.63 -11.13 -1.49
CA GLU A 218 17.18 -11.61 -2.78
C GLU A 218 16.68 -10.45 -3.65
N VAL A 219 15.89 -9.54 -3.05
CA VAL A 219 15.35 -8.38 -3.77
C VAL A 219 16.47 -7.38 -4.10
N ALA A 220 17.37 -7.08 -3.16
CA ALA A 220 18.51 -6.21 -3.45
C ALA A 220 19.39 -6.76 -4.59
N ALA A 221 19.62 -8.07 -4.62
CA ALA A 221 20.39 -8.72 -5.68
C ALA A 221 19.69 -8.68 -7.04
N ALA A 222 18.37 -8.75 -7.07
CA ALA A 222 17.60 -8.68 -8.31
C ALA A 222 17.70 -7.29 -8.99
N PHE A 223 17.81 -6.21 -8.22
CA PHE A 223 18.03 -4.86 -8.74
C PHE A 223 19.54 -4.52 -8.85
N ALA A 224 20.31 -5.38 -9.52
CA ALA A 224 21.79 -5.36 -9.53
C ALA A 224 22.42 -4.07 -10.09
N SER A 225 21.69 -3.24 -10.86
CA SER A 225 22.13 -1.91 -11.33
C SER A 225 22.14 -0.87 -10.23
N LEU A 226 21.44 -1.12 -9.12
CA LEU A 226 21.36 -0.25 -7.96
C LEU A 226 22.11 -0.87 -6.79
N ARG A 227 22.49 -0.05 -5.80
CA ARG A 227 23.13 -0.50 -4.55
C ARG A 227 22.26 -0.13 -3.37
N GLU A 228 22.19 -1.04 -2.41
CA GLU A 228 21.55 -0.77 -1.13
C GLU A 228 22.27 0.35 -0.41
N ARG A 229 21.58 1.46 -0.20
CA ARG A 229 22.01 2.59 0.60
C ARG A 229 21.50 2.50 2.03
N ARG A 230 20.26 2.04 2.20
CA ARG A 230 19.60 1.93 3.50
C ARG A 230 18.61 0.80 3.53
N ARG A 231 18.53 0.16 4.69
CA ARG A 231 17.52 -0.86 5.04
C ARG A 231 16.89 -0.46 6.35
N ILE A 232 15.56 -0.51 6.40
CA ILE A 232 14.80 -0.26 7.62
C ILE A 232 13.77 -1.36 7.84
N ARG A 233 13.43 -1.60 9.10
CA ARG A 233 12.52 -2.68 9.51
C ARG A 233 11.50 -2.18 10.53
N LEU A 234 10.30 -2.72 10.46
CA LEU A 234 9.22 -2.43 11.39
C LEU A 234 8.25 -3.61 11.48
N GLN A 235 8.07 -4.17 12.68
CA GLN A 235 7.08 -5.22 12.95
C GLN A 235 7.15 -6.43 11.99
N GLY A 236 8.37 -6.95 11.73
CA GLY A 236 8.58 -8.09 10.84
C GLY A 236 8.60 -7.77 9.35
N TRP A 237 8.44 -6.48 8.98
CA TRP A 237 8.52 -6.00 7.61
C TRP A 237 9.78 -5.20 7.36
N SER A 238 10.21 -5.20 6.10
CA SER A 238 11.41 -4.51 5.66
C SER A 238 11.16 -3.63 4.45
N ALA A 239 11.96 -2.57 4.33
CA ALA A 239 12.07 -1.75 3.12
C ALA A 239 13.53 -1.40 2.83
N LEU A 240 13.82 -1.23 1.55
CA LEU A 240 15.13 -0.92 0.99
C LEU A 240 15.09 0.41 0.24
N LEU A 241 16.09 1.24 0.46
CA LEU A 241 16.44 2.34 -0.42
C LEU A 241 17.63 1.90 -1.26
N LEU A 242 17.41 1.73 -2.55
CA LEU A 242 18.42 1.35 -3.54
C LEU A 242 18.73 2.57 -4.41
N THR A 243 20.01 2.85 -4.68
CA THR A 243 20.43 4.00 -5.50
C THR A 243 21.55 3.59 -6.45
N LEU A 244 21.78 4.40 -7.48
CA LEU A 244 22.99 4.26 -8.28
C LEU A 244 24.25 4.28 -7.40
N PRO A 245 25.33 3.57 -7.83
CA PRO A 245 26.59 3.49 -7.12
C PRO A 245 27.23 4.85 -6.85
#